data_aa8aac25d7ff15d6e298840e490ab4e7
#
_entry.id   aa8aac25d7ff15d6e298840e490ab4e7
#
_cell.length_a   1.000
_cell.length_b   1.000
_cell.length_c   1.000
_cell.angle_alpha   90.00
_cell.angle_beta   90.00
_cell.angle_gamma   90.00
#
_symmetry.space_group_name_H-M   'P 1'
#
loop_
_entity.id
_entity.type
_entity.pdbx_description
1 polymer ?
#
loop_
_entity_poly.entity_id
_entity_poly.type
_entity_poly.pdbx_seq_one_letter_code
_entity_poly.pdbx_strand_id
1 'polypeptide(L)'
;ADNRVTIAVVIDSGPLYRLGAIHIDGLARYDEAAVRRLANFQPGEPYTEKALLDFQERLQKVGLFEGASVELDANLKTAGAAPVLVHVKELPLQQATVGIGYSGNTGARATVEYTQRRLFGSRWIAHNKLALGPEQKTWQGDLTSYPLDGLYRNLISGSTTQLRANNQLLRDWNVRIGRTQDTPRIERLYFGELTHARVDSQALTSQANAASYNYQWVYRDLDSVLLPTRGLTASAQAALGYARGTLAAPGTPTIDAHGPFARAYSRLTWYRPLGASWYGTARIEAGQVFTRSAVGIPDTLLFRAGGDDSVRGYGYRTLGPTVDGVTTGGRTLLTGSIEVARPISPAYPAYWWAAFVDAGNAADRWVDLKPALGYGVGLRWRSPVGPLRVDLAYGQQTHSVRVHLSVGIAF
;
A
#
# COMPACT_ATOMS: atom_id res chain seq x y z
N ALA A 1 41.50 -29.09 -46.90
CA ALA A 1 41.07 -27.68 -46.88
C ALA A 1 40.25 -27.46 -45.59
N ASP A 2 40.79 -26.67 -44.68
CA ASP A 2 40.07 -26.29 -43.46
C ASP A 2 38.91 -25.36 -43.84
N ASN A 3 37.69 -25.80 -43.62
CA ASN A 3 36.48 -25.02 -43.80
C ASN A 3 36.33 -23.97 -42.68
N ARG A 4 37.30 -23.08 -42.53
CA ARG A 4 37.23 -21.97 -41.58
C ARG A 4 36.82 -20.72 -42.31
N VAL A 5 35.68 -20.09 -41.84
CA VAL A 5 35.26 -18.76 -42.27
C VAL A 5 35.61 -17.78 -41.18
N THR A 6 36.34 -16.75 -41.51
CA THR A 6 36.62 -15.61 -40.57
C THR A 6 35.62 -14.49 -40.91
N ILE A 7 34.75 -14.16 -39.99
CA ILE A 7 33.81 -13.04 -40.11
C ILE A 7 34.45 -11.87 -39.38
N ALA A 8 34.80 -10.78 -40.10
CA ALA A 8 35.19 -9.51 -39.48
C ALA A 8 33.93 -8.65 -39.33
N VAL A 9 33.60 -8.31 -38.09
CA VAL A 9 32.51 -7.37 -37.77
C VAL A 9 33.12 -6.03 -37.43
N VAL A 10 32.82 -5.01 -38.22
CA VAL A 10 33.18 -3.61 -37.92
C VAL A 10 31.93 -2.95 -37.33
N ILE A 11 32.05 -2.47 -36.11
CA ILE A 11 30.95 -1.77 -35.41
C ILE A 11 31.34 -0.30 -35.35
N ASP A 12 30.54 0.57 -35.97
CA ASP A 12 30.60 2.02 -35.80
C ASP A 12 29.48 2.41 -34.81
N SER A 13 29.85 2.93 -33.65
CA SER A 13 28.91 3.38 -32.62
C SER A 13 28.21 4.70 -32.96
N GLY A 14 28.63 5.38 -34.05
CA GLY A 14 28.16 6.71 -34.33
C GLY A 14 28.59 7.79 -33.30
N PRO A 15 28.12 9.03 -33.45
CA PRO A 15 28.43 10.10 -32.51
C PRO A 15 27.73 9.87 -31.15
N LEU A 16 28.37 10.36 -30.08
CA LEU A 16 27.76 10.42 -28.78
C LEU A 16 26.62 11.45 -28.79
N TYR A 17 25.36 10.96 -28.62
CA TYR A 17 24.23 11.86 -28.46
C TYR A 17 24.18 12.44 -27.04
N ARG A 18 23.90 13.74 -26.97
CA ARG A 18 23.65 14.48 -25.74
C ARG A 18 22.23 15.00 -25.73
N LEU A 19 21.58 14.94 -24.55
CA LEU A 19 20.22 15.41 -24.37
C LEU A 19 20.13 16.91 -24.55
N GLY A 20 19.22 17.36 -25.40
CA GLY A 20 18.95 18.76 -25.72
C GLY A 20 17.71 19.30 -25.02
N ALA A 21 17.03 20.23 -25.68
CA ALA A 21 15.77 20.81 -25.19
C ALA A 21 14.63 19.79 -25.22
N ILE A 22 13.74 19.88 -24.24
CA ILE A 22 12.52 19.07 -24.19
C ILE A 22 11.41 19.79 -24.95
N HIS A 23 10.86 19.16 -25.98
CA HIS A 23 9.68 19.61 -26.72
C HIS A 23 8.47 18.79 -26.29
N ILE A 24 7.38 19.45 -25.90
CA ILE A 24 6.22 18.80 -25.32
C ILE A 24 4.99 19.06 -26.17
N ASP A 25 4.35 17.99 -26.63
CA ASP A 25 3.10 18.00 -27.37
C ASP A 25 1.97 17.37 -26.56
N GLY A 26 0.73 17.82 -26.80
CA GLY A 26 -0.48 17.24 -26.20
C GLY A 26 -0.91 17.93 -24.90
N LEU A 27 -0.25 19.00 -24.46
CA LEU A 27 -0.67 19.80 -23.31
C LEU A 27 -1.75 20.81 -23.70
N ALA A 28 -2.84 20.81 -22.98
CA ALA A 28 -3.94 21.77 -23.10
C ALA A 28 -4.41 22.31 -21.74
N ARG A 29 -4.29 21.51 -20.67
CA ARG A 29 -4.85 21.79 -19.35
C ARG A 29 -3.78 21.96 -18.28
N TYR A 30 -2.63 21.29 -18.44
CA TYR A 30 -1.56 21.28 -17.44
C TYR A 30 -0.39 22.14 -17.89
N ASP A 31 0.37 22.62 -16.89
CA ASP A 31 1.54 23.46 -17.16
C ASP A 31 2.73 22.65 -17.68
N GLU A 32 3.42 23.18 -18.67
CA GLU A 32 4.66 22.61 -19.19
C GLU A 32 5.74 22.42 -18.11
N ALA A 33 5.81 23.32 -17.13
CA ALA A 33 6.71 23.20 -15.99
C ALA A 33 6.46 21.94 -15.15
N ALA A 34 5.23 21.40 -15.09
CA ALA A 34 4.93 20.16 -14.40
C ALA A 34 5.57 18.95 -15.11
N VAL A 35 5.62 18.96 -16.43
CA VAL A 35 6.29 17.93 -17.24
C VAL A 35 7.80 18.03 -17.11
N ARG A 36 8.37 19.23 -17.29
CA ARG A 36 9.82 19.46 -17.24
C ARG A 36 10.46 19.06 -15.90
N ARG A 37 9.78 19.28 -14.78
CA ARG A 37 10.25 18.87 -13.44
C ARG A 37 10.35 17.37 -13.24
N LEU A 38 9.69 16.57 -14.07
CA LEU A 38 9.76 15.12 -14.02
C LEU A 38 10.99 14.57 -14.73
N ALA A 39 11.61 15.37 -15.61
CA ALA A 39 12.90 15.01 -16.21
C ALA A 39 13.97 14.91 -15.11
N ASN A 40 14.75 13.83 -15.15
CA ASN A 40 15.84 13.55 -14.20
C ASN A 40 17.22 13.71 -14.85
N PHE A 41 17.29 14.50 -15.91
CA PHE A 41 18.51 14.81 -16.65
C PHE A 41 18.56 16.30 -16.93
N GLN A 42 19.76 16.78 -17.20
CA GLN A 42 20.03 18.17 -17.63
C GLN A 42 20.40 18.20 -19.11
N PRO A 43 20.11 19.30 -19.81
CA PRO A 43 20.64 19.50 -21.15
C PRO A 43 22.18 19.37 -21.19
N GLY A 44 22.70 18.65 -22.19
CA GLY A 44 24.13 18.36 -22.34
C GLY A 44 24.60 17.05 -21.73
N GLU A 45 23.77 16.37 -20.89
CA GLU A 45 24.11 15.04 -20.40
C GLU A 45 24.12 14.00 -21.54
N PRO A 46 24.96 12.95 -21.45
CA PRO A 46 24.95 11.86 -22.41
C PRO A 46 23.59 11.17 -22.47
N TYR A 47 23.10 10.90 -23.65
CA TYR A 47 21.88 10.10 -23.84
C TYR A 47 22.08 8.69 -23.32
N THR A 48 21.10 8.22 -22.58
CA THR A 48 20.90 6.81 -22.25
C THR A 48 19.43 6.47 -22.42
N GLU A 49 19.12 5.32 -23.00
CA GLU A 49 17.75 4.82 -23.13
C GLU A 49 17.05 4.78 -21.77
N LYS A 50 17.78 4.36 -20.73
CA LYS A 50 17.29 4.31 -19.35
C LYS A 50 16.80 5.67 -18.87
N ALA A 51 17.49 6.77 -19.16
CA ALA A 51 17.07 8.11 -18.70
C ALA A 51 15.73 8.52 -19.32
N LEU A 52 15.50 8.22 -20.60
CA LEU A 52 14.22 8.52 -21.25
C LEU A 52 13.10 7.60 -20.77
N LEU A 53 13.37 6.31 -20.58
CA LEU A 53 12.40 5.37 -20.02
C LEU A 53 12.01 5.74 -18.57
N ASP A 54 12.98 6.10 -17.73
CA ASP A 54 12.72 6.60 -16.37
C ASP A 54 11.86 7.88 -16.39
N PHE A 55 12.11 8.79 -17.34
CA PHE A 55 11.30 10.01 -17.51
C PHE A 55 9.88 9.67 -17.97
N GLN A 56 9.73 8.79 -18.95
CA GLN A 56 8.42 8.33 -19.42
C GLN A 56 7.62 7.67 -18.30
N GLU A 57 8.25 6.80 -17.50
CA GLU A 57 7.59 6.15 -16.35
C GLU A 57 7.09 7.18 -15.32
N ARG A 58 7.88 8.23 -15.04
CA ARG A 58 7.48 9.33 -14.15
C ARG A 58 6.28 10.11 -14.68
N LEU A 59 6.24 10.37 -15.98
CA LEU A 59 5.10 11.01 -16.64
C LEU A 59 3.82 10.14 -16.53
N GLN A 60 3.94 8.83 -16.69
CA GLN A 60 2.81 7.90 -16.55
C GLN A 60 2.31 7.81 -15.10
N LYS A 61 3.21 7.86 -14.12
CA LYS A 61 2.88 7.75 -12.69
C LYS A 61 2.37 9.05 -12.04
N VAL A 62 2.54 10.19 -12.69
CA VAL A 62 2.17 11.47 -12.07
C VAL A 62 0.66 11.63 -11.81
N GLY A 63 -0.18 10.84 -12.50
CA GLY A 63 -1.64 10.90 -12.38
C GLY A 63 -2.28 12.08 -13.11
N LEU A 64 -1.54 12.74 -14.02
CA LEU A 64 -2.03 13.83 -14.88
C LEU A 64 -2.29 13.36 -16.32
N PHE A 65 -1.63 12.27 -16.73
CA PHE A 65 -1.65 11.78 -18.10
C PHE A 65 -2.19 10.35 -18.17
N GLU A 66 -2.99 10.07 -19.19
CA GLU A 66 -3.45 8.74 -19.55
C GLU A 66 -2.34 7.92 -20.24
N GLY A 67 -1.49 8.63 -21.00
CA GLY A 67 -0.35 8.07 -21.70
C GLY A 67 0.73 9.10 -21.90
N ALA A 68 1.98 8.64 -21.96
CA ALA A 68 3.13 9.44 -22.28
C ALA A 68 4.15 8.60 -23.08
N SER A 69 4.74 9.17 -24.12
CA SER A 69 5.94 8.66 -24.79
C SER A 69 7.05 9.70 -24.76
N VAL A 70 8.28 9.23 -24.64
CA VAL A 70 9.48 10.07 -24.63
C VAL A 70 10.49 9.48 -25.59
N GLU A 71 10.89 10.26 -26.58
CA GLU A 71 11.76 9.84 -27.67
C GLU A 71 12.89 10.84 -27.87
N LEU A 72 14.03 10.39 -28.36
CA LEU A 72 15.12 11.25 -28.80
C LEU A 72 14.99 11.52 -30.30
N ASP A 73 15.09 12.78 -30.71
CA ASP A 73 15.26 13.10 -32.12
C ASP A 73 16.71 12.78 -32.52
N ALA A 74 16.90 11.55 -33.04
CA ALA A 74 18.21 10.97 -33.36
C ALA A 74 18.79 11.53 -34.69
N ASN A 75 18.75 12.84 -34.90
CA ASN A 75 19.36 13.46 -36.05
C ASN A 75 20.89 13.65 -35.84
N LEU A 76 21.72 13.13 -36.76
CA LEU A 76 23.19 13.23 -36.68
C LEU A 76 23.69 14.66 -36.58
N LYS A 77 22.99 15.61 -37.21
CA LYS A 77 23.39 17.04 -37.19
C LYS A 77 23.18 17.70 -35.82
N THR A 78 22.31 17.16 -35.01
CA THR A 78 21.96 17.68 -33.68
C THR A 78 22.48 16.78 -32.55
N ALA A 79 23.34 15.80 -32.84
CA ALA A 79 23.81 14.82 -31.85
C ALA A 79 24.39 15.45 -30.57
N GLY A 80 25.06 16.65 -30.69
CA GLY A 80 25.60 17.37 -29.52
C GLY A 80 24.55 17.98 -28.57
N ALA A 81 23.29 18.14 -29.01
CA ALA A 81 22.16 18.66 -28.25
C ALA A 81 20.82 18.15 -28.86
N ALA A 82 20.65 16.83 -28.90
CA ALA A 82 19.53 16.20 -29.56
C ALA A 82 18.20 16.49 -28.80
N PRO A 83 17.16 17.00 -29.49
CA PRO A 83 15.88 17.30 -28.86
C PRO A 83 15.25 16.04 -28.25
N VAL A 84 14.64 16.20 -27.08
CA VAL A 84 13.83 15.17 -26.44
C VAL A 84 12.36 15.48 -26.73
N LEU A 85 11.70 14.60 -27.47
CA LEU A 85 10.29 14.74 -27.85
C LEU A 85 9.42 14.03 -26.82
N VAL A 86 8.47 14.75 -26.26
CA VAL A 86 7.53 14.24 -25.25
C VAL A 86 6.12 14.41 -25.78
N HIS A 87 5.42 13.31 -25.98
CA HIS A 87 4.00 13.31 -26.34
C HIS A 87 3.18 12.85 -25.15
N VAL A 88 2.23 13.66 -24.71
CA VAL A 88 1.35 13.33 -23.58
C VAL A 88 -0.11 13.36 -23.98
N LYS A 89 -0.90 12.45 -23.41
CA LYS A 89 -2.36 12.46 -23.47
C LYS A 89 -2.90 12.77 -22.08
N GLU A 90 -3.51 13.93 -21.91
CA GLU A 90 -3.98 14.40 -20.63
C GLU A 90 -5.19 13.61 -20.12
N LEU A 91 -5.20 13.29 -18.84
CA LEU A 91 -6.39 12.82 -18.13
C LEU A 91 -7.41 13.96 -17.97
N PRO A 92 -8.72 13.65 -17.90
CA PRO A 92 -9.73 14.66 -17.60
C PRO A 92 -9.49 15.30 -16.24
N LEU A 93 -9.85 16.59 -16.10
CA LEU A 93 -9.69 17.31 -14.83
C LEU A 93 -10.49 16.67 -13.70
N GLN A 94 -11.65 16.11 -14.04
CA GLN A 94 -12.56 15.46 -13.09
C GLN A 94 -12.78 14.02 -13.52
N GLN A 95 -12.75 13.12 -12.57
CA GLN A 95 -13.02 11.71 -12.78
C GLN A 95 -13.79 11.16 -11.60
N ALA A 96 -14.86 10.45 -11.85
CA ALA A 96 -15.61 9.71 -10.85
C ALA A 96 -15.60 8.22 -11.21
N THR A 97 -15.38 7.37 -10.22
CA THR A 97 -15.40 5.91 -10.36
C THR A 97 -16.32 5.33 -9.28
N VAL A 98 -17.16 4.39 -9.66
CA VAL A 98 -18.06 3.68 -8.74
C VAL A 98 -17.68 2.21 -8.78
N GLY A 99 -17.56 1.59 -7.62
CA GLY A 99 -17.21 0.19 -7.48
C GLY A 99 -18.07 -0.53 -6.45
N ILE A 100 -18.17 -1.84 -6.58
CA ILE A 100 -18.73 -2.74 -5.58
C ILE A 100 -17.68 -3.79 -5.22
N GLY A 101 -17.66 -4.21 -3.98
CA GLY A 101 -16.70 -5.23 -3.51
C GLY A 101 -17.25 -6.02 -2.35
N TYR A 102 -16.59 -7.10 -2.04
CA TYR A 102 -16.86 -7.96 -0.89
C TYR A 102 -15.57 -8.39 -0.21
N SER A 103 -15.58 -8.45 1.10
CA SER A 103 -14.49 -8.98 1.92
C SER A 103 -15.08 -9.87 3.02
N GLY A 104 -14.42 -10.99 3.33
CA GLY A 104 -14.77 -11.84 4.47
C GLY A 104 -14.69 -11.11 5.81
N ASN A 105 -13.86 -10.07 5.90
CA ASN A 105 -13.67 -9.28 7.12
C ASN A 105 -14.78 -8.26 7.38
N THR A 106 -15.31 -7.60 6.34
CA THR A 106 -16.20 -6.43 6.46
C THR A 106 -17.47 -6.50 5.62
N GLY A 107 -17.69 -7.61 4.91
CA GLY A 107 -18.86 -7.84 4.08
C GLY A 107 -18.86 -7.06 2.75
N ALA A 108 -20.06 -6.88 2.20
CA ALA A 108 -20.27 -6.15 0.97
C ALA A 108 -20.05 -4.65 1.17
N ARG A 109 -19.54 -3.96 0.15
CA ARG A 109 -19.34 -2.51 0.15
C ARG A 109 -19.57 -1.90 -1.22
N ALA A 110 -20.11 -0.70 -1.24
CA ALA A 110 -20.11 0.20 -2.40
C ALA A 110 -19.02 1.26 -2.19
N THR A 111 -18.35 1.64 -3.26
CA THR A 111 -17.27 2.63 -3.23
C THR A 111 -17.52 3.68 -4.29
N VAL A 112 -17.30 4.94 -3.94
CA VAL A 112 -17.29 6.09 -4.86
C VAL A 112 -15.95 6.78 -4.70
N GLU A 113 -15.22 6.94 -5.79
CA GLU A 113 -13.97 7.68 -5.85
C GLU A 113 -14.15 8.89 -6.76
N TYR A 114 -13.68 10.04 -6.32
CA TYR A 114 -13.70 11.28 -7.08
C TYR A 114 -12.34 11.95 -7.05
N THR A 115 -11.82 12.25 -8.22
CA THR A 115 -10.53 12.92 -8.39
C THR A 115 -10.73 14.24 -9.15
N GLN A 116 -10.23 15.33 -8.57
CA GLN A 116 -10.12 16.64 -9.19
C GLN A 116 -8.65 17.00 -9.36
N ARG A 117 -8.14 17.03 -10.58
CA ARG A 117 -6.69 17.16 -10.88
C ARG A 117 -6.18 18.59 -10.90
N ARG A 118 -7.04 19.59 -10.77
CA ARG A 118 -6.68 21.01 -10.71
C ARG A 118 -7.67 21.73 -9.79
N LEU A 119 -7.48 21.54 -8.47
CA LEU A 119 -8.41 22.06 -7.47
C LEU A 119 -8.38 23.60 -7.48
N PHE A 120 -9.55 24.23 -7.76
CA PHE A 120 -9.70 25.70 -7.84
C PHE A 120 -8.64 26.39 -8.74
N GLY A 121 -8.26 25.74 -9.85
CA GLY A 121 -7.22 26.27 -10.75
C GLY A 121 -5.79 26.15 -10.23
N SER A 122 -5.58 25.62 -9.02
CA SER A 122 -4.27 25.47 -8.41
C SER A 122 -3.56 24.19 -8.89
N ARG A 123 -2.26 24.03 -8.54
CA ARG A 123 -1.45 22.83 -8.81
C ARG A 123 -1.62 21.78 -7.71
N TRP A 124 -2.87 21.51 -7.31
CA TRP A 124 -3.24 20.50 -6.32
C TRP A 124 -4.24 19.53 -6.91
N ILE A 125 -4.02 18.25 -6.61
CA ILE A 125 -4.93 17.15 -6.92
C ILE A 125 -5.70 16.83 -5.65
N ALA A 126 -7.03 16.83 -5.73
CA ALA A 126 -7.89 16.33 -4.68
C ALA A 126 -8.40 14.94 -5.07
N HIS A 127 -8.20 13.98 -4.22
CA HIS A 127 -8.76 12.63 -4.35
C HIS A 127 -9.64 12.33 -3.14
N ASN A 128 -10.86 11.88 -3.38
CA ASN A 128 -11.81 11.50 -2.35
C ASN A 128 -12.30 10.09 -2.61
N LYS A 129 -12.37 9.30 -1.56
CA LYS A 129 -12.89 7.95 -1.57
C LYS A 129 -13.90 7.76 -0.45
N LEU A 130 -15.11 7.37 -0.80
CA LEU A 130 -16.17 6.99 0.13
C LEU A 130 -16.46 5.50 -0.07
N ALA A 131 -16.35 4.71 0.99
CA ALA A 131 -16.73 3.30 1.00
C ALA A 131 -17.81 3.07 2.04
N LEU A 132 -18.93 2.49 1.63
CA LEU A 132 -20.10 2.23 2.46
C LEU A 132 -20.44 0.75 2.47
N GLY A 133 -20.44 0.15 3.63
CA GLY A 133 -20.86 -1.22 3.89
C GLY A 133 -21.57 -1.34 5.24
N PRO A 134 -22.18 -2.50 5.54
CA PRO A 134 -22.88 -2.73 6.82
C PRO A 134 -21.92 -2.70 8.01
N GLU A 135 -20.75 -3.30 7.88
CA GLU A 135 -19.77 -3.41 8.96
C GLU A 135 -18.74 -2.28 8.93
N GLN A 136 -18.45 -1.70 7.76
CA GLN A 136 -17.46 -0.64 7.62
C GLN A 136 -17.98 0.50 6.76
N LYS A 137 -17.80 1.72 7.26
CA LYS A 137 -18.01 2.98 6.53
C LYS A 137 -16.74 3.80 6.65
N THR A 138 -16.20 4.23 5.52
CA THR A 138 -14.93 4.98 5.49
C THR A 138 -15.03 6.12 4.50
N TRP A 139 -14.57 7.29 4.89
CA TRP A 139 -14.25 8.38 4.00
C TRP A 139 -12.77 8.70 4.12
N GLN A 140 -12.11 8.93 2.99
CA GLN A 140 -10.73 9.39 2.89
C GLN A 140 -10.67 10.52 1.87
N GLY A 141 -9.98 11.59 2.22
CA GLY A 141 -9.71 12.73 1.35
C GLY A 141 -8.23 13.07 1.36
N ASP A 142 -7.61 13.16 0.19
CA ASP A 142 -6.20 13.48 0.00
C ASP A 142 -6.07 14.70 -0.92
N LEU A 143 -5.29 15.67 -0.49
CA LEU A 143 -4.83 16.79 -1.29
C LEU A 143 -3.33 16.64 -1.51
N THR A 144 -2.90 16.47 -2.75
CA THR A 144 -1.49 16.35 -3.11
C THR A 144 -1.09 17.44 -4.10
N SER A 145 0.06 18.07 -3.87
CA SER A 145 0.61 19.00 -4.86
C SER A 145 1.05 18.26 -6.12
N TYR A 146 1.19 18.99 -7.23
CA TYR A 146 1.95 18.46 -8.36
C TYR A 146 3.38 18.16 -7.93
N PRO A 147 4.11 17.29 -8.67
CA PRO A 147 5.47 16.95 -8.33
C PRO A 147 6.36 18.20 -8.21
N LEU A 148 7.13 18.21 -7.16
CA LEU A 148 8.22 19.14 -6.90
C LEU A 148 9.55 18.46 -7.27
N ASP A 149 10.66 19.17 -7.10
CA ASP A 149 11.99 18.62 -7.36
C ASP A 149 12.22 17.34 -6.54
N GLY A 150 12.87 16.35 -7.16
CA GLY A 150 13.10 15.04 -6.57
C GLY A 150 11.84 14.16 -6.40
N LEU A 151 10.77 14.44 -7.16
CA LEU A 151 9.48 13.72 -7.12
C LEU A 151 8.71 13.86 -5.80
N TYR A 152 9.07 14.82 -4.95
CA TYR A 152 8.31 15.11 -3.75
C TYR A 152 6.97 15.76 -4.08
N ARG A 153 5.96 15.46 -3.27
CA ARG A 153 4.66 16.12 -3.26
C ARG A 153 4.30 16.51 -1.84
N ASN A 154 3.75 17.68 -1.66
CA ASN A 154 3.10 18.01 -0.39
C ASN A 154 1.79 17.26 -0.28
N LEU A 155 1.45 16.82 0.93
CA LEU A 155 0.25 16.05 1.24
C LEU A 155 -0.49 16.70 2.41
N ILE A 156 -1.80 16.85 2.25
CA ILE A 156 -2.75 17.06 3.33
C ILE A 156 -3.81 15.98 3.17
N SER A 157 -4.05 15.18 4.19
CA SER A 157 -5.07 14.14 4.12
C SER A 157 -5.91 14.07 5.38
N GLY A 158 -7.11 13.55 5.23
CA GLY A 158 -8.01 13.27 6.33
C GLY A 158 -8.79 11.99 6.06
N SER A 159 -9.08 11.25 7.11
CA SER A 159 -9.97 10.09 7.01
C SER A 159 -10.85 9.96 8.24
N THR A 160 -11.98 9.31 8.07
CA THR A 160 -12.81 8.83 9.17
C THR A 160 -13.31 7.44 8.85
N THR A 161 -13.34 6.59 9.89
CA THR A 161 -13.79 5.21 9.78
C THR A 161 -14.79 4.91 10.89
N GLN A 162 -15.84 4.20 10.53
CA GLN A 162 -16.70 3.48 11.45
C GLN A 162 -16.61 2.00 11.10
N LEU A 163 -16.19 1.18 12.06
CA LEU A 163 -16.03 -0.27 11.89
C LEU A 163 -16.76 -1.02 13.00
N ARG A 164 -17.61 -1.97 12.63
CA ARG A 164 -18.19 -2.95 13.53
C ARG A 164 -17.46 -4.28 13.36
N ALA A 165 -16.84 -4.77 14.40
CA ALA A 165 -16.18 -6.05 14.42
C ALA A 165 -16.11 -6.58 15.85
N ASN A 166 -16.27 -7.89 16.07
CA ASN A 166 -16.18 -8.52 17.40
C ASN A 166 -17.06 -7.88 18.47
N ASN A 167 -18.30 -7.54 18.16
CA ASN A 167 -19.22 -6.83 19.06
C ASN A 167 -18.68 -5.50 19.57
N GLN A 168 -17.75 -4.90 18.83
CA GLN A 168 -17.20 -3.58 19.08
C GLN A 168 -17.56 -2.64 17.95
N LEU A 169 -17.75 -1.36 18.30
CA LEU A 169 -17.91 -0.27 17.38
C LEU A 169 -16.70 0.66 17.51
N LEU A 170 -15.80 0.61 16.54
CA LEU A 170 -14.69 1.55 16.40
C LEU A 170 -15.14 2.73 15.56
N ARG A 171 -14.88 3.93 16.04
CA ARG A 171 -14.99 5.19 15.29
C ARG A 171 -13.67 5.93 15.42
N ASP A 172 -13.08 6.28 14.29
CA ASP A 172 -11.86 7.04 14.28
C ASP A 172 -11.89 8.15 13.23
N TRP A 173 -11.02 9.13 13.44
CA TRP A 173 -10.62 10.08 12.43
C TRP A 173 -9.14 10.42 12.58
N ASN A 174 -8.52 10.77 11.47
CA ASN A 174 -7.17 11.33 11.47
C ASN A 174 -7.03 12.47 10.44
N VAL A 175 -6.06 13.33 10.72
CA VAL A 175 -5.62 14.40 9.81
C VAL A 175 -4.12 14.31 9.72
N ARG A 176 -3.57 14.38 8.51
CA ARG A 176 -2.14 14.29 8.21
C ARG A 176 -1.70 15.47 7.37
N ILE A 177 -0.52 15.99 7.68
CA ILE A 177 0.14 17.01 6.88
C ILE A 177 1.59 16.57 6.70
N GLY A 178 2.07 16.53 5.45
CA GLY A 178 3.41 16.04 5.21
C GLY A 178 3.86 16.10 3.77
N ARG A 179 4.78 15.23 3.44
CA ARG A 179 5.34 15.07 2.10
C ARG A 179 5.46 13.60 1.74
N THR A 180 5.12 13.28 0.49
CA THR A 180 5.36 11.97 -0.10
C THR A 180 6.39 12.08 -1.22
N GLN A 181 7.15 11.01 -1.42
CA GLN A 181 8.03 10.81 -2.57
C GLN A 181 7.76 9.41 -3.11
N ASP A 182 7.40 9.31 -4.38
CA ASP A 182 7.18 8.04 -5.05
C ASP A 182 8.15 7.90 -6.23
N THR A 183 9.04 6.93 -6.11
CA THR A 183 9.97 6.52 -7.14
C THR A 183 9.59 5.13 -7.67
N PRO A 184 10.16 4.60 -8.76
CA PRO A 184 9.80 3.28 -9.30
C PRO A 184 9.80 2.14 -8.28
N ARG A 185 10.72 2.18 -7.31
CA ARG A 185 10.87 1.10 -6.30
C ARG A 185 10.60 1.52 -4.88
N ILE A 186 10.67 2.82 -4.56
CA ILE A 186 10.64 3.32 -3.18
C ILE A 186 9.61 4.41 -3.06
N GLU A 187 8.69 4.25 -2.11
CA GLU A 187 7.79 5.29 -1.64
C GLU A 187 8.21 5.72 -0.23
N ARG A 188 8.24 7.01 0.02
CA ARG A 188 8.50 7.60 1.34
C ARG A 188 7.42 8.59 1.69
N LEU A 189 7.03 8.60 2.94
CA LEU A 189 6.02 9.52 3.47
C LEU A 189 6.48 10.04 4.84
N TYR A 190 6.56 11.37 4.98
CA TYR A 190 6.88 12.08 6.21
C TYR A 190 5.66 12.91 6.59
N PHE A 191 5.11 12.72 7.77
CA PHE A 191 3.90 13.46 8.13
C PHE A 191 3.74 13.65 9.63
N GLY A 192 3.21 14.81 10.00
CA GLY A 192 2.55 15.01 11.28
C GLY A 192 1.12 14.50 11.20
N GLU A 193 0.65 13.86 12.26
CA GLU A 193 -0.69 13.27 12.33
C GLU A 193 -1.37 13.59 13.64
N LEU A 194 -2.65 13.98 13.56
CA LEU A 194 -3.58 14.01 14.68
C LEU A 194 -4.56 12.85 14.50
N THR A 195 -4.71 12.02 15.51
CA THR A 195 -5.57 10.84 15.49
C THR A 195 -6.48 10.83 16.68
N HIS A 196 -7.75 10.53 16.46
CA HIS A 196 -8.74 10.21 17.47
C HIS A 196 -9.32 8.84 17.22
N ALA A 197 -9.51 8.04 18.25
CA ALA A 197 -10.21 6.76 18.17
C ALA A 197 -11.09 6.55 19.40
N ARG A 198 -12.30 6.02 19.17
CA ARG A 198 -13.23 5.56 20.20
C ARG A 198 -13.69 4.16 19.89
N VAL A 199 -13.63 3.29 20.86
CA VAL A 199 -14.13 1.92 20.81
C VAL A 199 -15.22 1.76 21.87
N ASP A 200 -16.41 1.41 21.43
CA ASP A 200 -17.55 1.11 22.29
C ASP A 200 -17.86 -0.40 22.21
N SER A 201 -18.01 -1.06 23.34
CA SER A 201 -18.50 -2.44 23.50
C SER A 201 -19.46 -2.51 24.67
N GLN A 202 -20.06 -3.68 24.90
CA GLN A 202 -20.93 -3.89 26.09
C GLN A 202 -20.16 -3.82 27.41
N ALA A 203 -18.89 -4.26 27.41
CA ALA A 203 -18.07 -4.36 28.61
C ALA A 203 -17.20 -3.13 28.86
N LEU A 204 -16.83 -2.37 27.81
CA LEU A 204 -15.91 -1.24 27.97
C LEU A 204 -16.10 -0.18 26.89
N THR A 205 -15.79 1.05 27.23
CA THR A 205 -15.60 2.17 26.30
C THR A 205 -14.17 2.69 26.42
N SER A 206 -13.45 2.78 25.31
CA SER A 206 -12.11 3.38 25.24
C SER A 206 -12.13 4.55 24.27
N GLN A 207 -11.50 5.65 24.66
CA GLN A 207 -11.35 6.84 23.81
C GLN A 207 -9.94 7.39 23.97
N ALA A 208 -9.28 7.70 22.86
CA ALA A 208 -7.94 8.27 22.91
C ALA A 208 -7.67 9.22 21.74
N ASN A 209 -6.78 10.19 22.00
CA ASN A 209 -6.26 11.15 21.04
C ASN A 209 -4.74 11.03 21.02
N ALA A 210 -4.12 11.24 19.87
CA ALA A 210 -2.68 11.29 19.72
C ALA A 210 -2.27 12.35 18.72
N ALA A 211 -1.12 12.96 18.98
CA ALA A 211 -0.37 13.77 18.02
C ALA A 211 0.98 13.08 17.81
N SER A 212 1.36 12.83 16.56
CA SER A 212 2.59 12.12 16.25
C SER A 212 3.26 12.65 14.99
N TYR A 213 4.58 12.48 14.92
CA TYR A 213 5.37 12.60 13.70
C TYR A 213 5.73 11.21 13.22
N ASN A 214 5.54 10.96 11.93
CA ASN A 214 5.63 9.66 11.32
C ASN A 214 6.59 9.68 10.12
N TYR A 215 7.32 8.59 9.96
CA TYR A 215 8.05 8.24 8.75
C TYR A 215 7.59 6.87 8.28
N GLN A 216 7.17 6.79 7.03
CA GLN A 216 6.81 5.53 6.36
C GLN A 216 7.69 5.34 5.13
N TRP A 217 8.15 4.12 4.94
CA TRP A 217 8.94 3.69 3.81
C TRP A 217 8.37 2.40 3.24
N VAL A 218 8.25 2.33 1.92
CA VAL A 218 7.80 1.13 1.20
C VAL A 218 8.76 0.87 0.06
N TYR A 219 9.24 -0.34 -0.02
CA TYR A 219 10.06 -0.86 -1.12
C TYR A 219 9.26 -1.90 -1.89
N ARG A 220 9.29 -1.81 -3.23
CA ARG A 220 8.64 -2.76 -4.14
C ARG A 220 9.60 -3.11 -5.26
N ASP A 221 9.90 -4.40 -5.38
CA ASP A 221 10.66 -4.98 -6.49
C ASP A 221 9.94 -6.27 -6.89
N LEU A 222 8.96 -6.14 -7.79
CA LEU A 222 8.04 -7.19 -8.19
C LEU A 222 8.03 -7.33 -9.71
N ASP A 223 7.84 -8.56 -10.19
CA ASP A 223 7.60 -8.85 -11.61
C ASP A 223 6.23 -8.35 -12.10
N SER A 224 5.25 -8.26 -11.19
CA SER A 224 3.92 -7.72 -11.45
C SER A 224 3.34 -7.11 -10.17
N VAL A 225 2.74 -5.93 -10.27
CA VAL A 225 2.10 -5.27 -9.11
C VAL A 225 0.79 -5.95 -8.73
N LEU A 226 -0.01 -6.38 -9.72
CA LEU A 226 -1.32 -6.98 -9.48
C LEU A 226 -1.24 -8.46 -9.10
N LEU A 227 -0.34 -9.20 -9.72
CA LEU A 227 -0.27 -10.66 -9.62
C LEU A 227 1.20 -11.11 -9.48
N PRO A 228 1.89 -10.72 -8.40
CA PRO A 228 3.29 -11.01 -8.24
C PRO A 228 3.54 -12.52 -8.13
N THR A 229 4.57 -12.98 -8.84
CA THR A 229 5.07 -14.35 -8.75
C THR A 229 6.52 -14.39 -8.30
N ARG A 230 7.24 -13.28 -8.44
CA ARG A 230 8.63 -13.14 -8.07
C ARG A 230 8.91 -11.74 -7.55
N GLY A 231 9.71 -11.64 -6.49
CA GLY A 231 10.17 -10.37 -5.97
C GLY A 231 9.94 -10.18 -4.49
N LEU A 232 10.04 -8.95 -4.05
CA LEU A 232 9.99 -8.56 -2.64
C LEU A 232 9.22 -7.26 -2.47
N THR A 233 8.36 -7.22 -1.44
CA THR A 233 7.86 -5.96 -0.89
C THR A 233 8.27 -5.84 0.57
N ALA A 234 8.71 -4.67 0.97
CA ALA A 234 9.01 -4.36 2.36
C ALA A 234 8.39 -3.00 2.72
N SER A 235 7.74 -2.93 3.86
CA SER A 235 7.27 -1.66 4.40
C SER A 235 7.72 -1.51 5.85
N ALA A 236 8.05 -0.29 6.21
CA ALA A 236 8.40 0.09 7.57
C ALA A 236 7.75 1.42 7.92
N GLN A 237 7.27 1.55 9.15
CA GLN A 237 6.73 2.77 9.72
C GLN A 237 7.33 2.99 11.10
N ALA A 238 7.79 4.19 11.36
CA ALA A 238 8.18 4.66 12.68
C ALA A 238 7.39 5.91 13.04
N ALA A 239 6.99 6.03 14.30
CA ALA A 239 6.29 7.19 14.82
C ALA A 239 6.80 7.54 16.22
N LEU A 240 6.82 8.83 16.49
CA LEU A 240 7.06 9.41 17.83
C LEU A 240 5.91 10.37 18.12
N GLY A 241 5.34 10.31 19.32
CA GLY A 241 4.20 11.14 19.63
C GLY A 241 3.86 11.22 21.11
N TYR A 242 2.78 11.93 21.37
CA TYR A 242 2.16 12.04 22.68
C TYR A 242 0.68 11.68 22.55
N ALA A 243 0.18 10.88 23.48
CA ALA A 243 -1.20 10.42 23.47
C ALA A 243 -1.85 10.61 24.84
N ARG A 244 -3.18 10.74 24.82
CA ARG A 244 -4.03 10.78 25.99
C ARG A 244 -5.32 10.02 25.72
N GLY A 245 -5.76 9.20 26.67
CA GLY A 245 -7.01 8.48 26.54
C GLY A 245 -7.59 8.00 27.86
N THR A 246 -8.80 7.51 27.78
CA THR A 246 -9.58 6.98 28.89
C THR A 246 -10.12 5.60 28.58
N LEU A 247 -10.24 4.77 29.61
CA LEU A 247 -10.92 3.49 29.60
C LEU A 247 -11.97 3.46 30.70
N ALA A 248 -13.20 3.26 30.34
CA ALA A 248 -14.32 3.11 31.25
C ALA A 248 -14.96 1.73 31.11
N ALA A 249 -15.22 1.05 32.21
CA ALA A 249 -16.01 -0.16 32.28
C ALA A 249 -17.12 -0.01 33.33
N PRO A 250 -18.29 -0.64 33.14
CA PRO A 250 -19.39 -0.55 34.09
C PRO A 250 -18.96 -0.93 35.52
N GLY A 251 -19.30 -0.10 36.50
CA GLY A 251 -19.01 -0.39 37.91
C GLY A 251 -17.55 -0.18 38.35
N THR A 252 -16.67 0.28 37.46
CA THR A 252 -15.27 0.57 37.79
C THR A 252 -14.93 2.04 37.57
N PRO A 253 -13.95 2.61 38.32
CA PRO A 253 -13.45 3.94 38.05
C PRO A 253 -12.86 4.05 36.64
N THR A 254 -13.11 5.18 35.98
CA THR A 254 -12.49 5.47 34.68
C THR A 254 -10.97 5.62 34.85
N ILE A 255 -10.24 4.89 34.04
CA ILE A 255 -8.78 4.98 33.96
C ILE A 255 -8.42 6.09 32.96
N ASP A 256 -7.70 7.12 33.38
CA ASP A 256 -7.09 8.14 32.50
C ASP A 256 -5.58 7.86 32.39
N ALA A 257 -5.05 7.86 31.16
CA ALA A 257 -3.65 7.69 30.91
C ALA A 257 -3.18 8.62 29.80
N HIS A 258 -1.99 9.19 29.98
CA HIS A 258 -1.35 10.06 29.01
C HIS A 258 0.16 9.91 29.05
N GLY A 259 0.83 10.22 27.95
CA GLY A 259 2.27 10.20 27.90
C GLY A 259 2.85 10.08 26.49
N PRO A 260 4.18 10.14 26.41
CA PRO A 260 4.87 9.92 25.15
C PRO A 260 4.78 8.44 24.72
N PHE A 261 4.81 8.25 23.41
CA PHE A 261 4.91 6.93 22.81
C PHE A 261 5.85 6.94 21.60
N ALA A 262 6.40 5.78 21.31
CA ALA A 262 7.03 5.49 20.03
C ALA A 262 6.35 4.25 19.42
N ARG A 263 6.22 4.21 18.12
CA ARG A 263 5.65 3.08 17.38
C ARG A 263 6.60 2.68 16.26
N ALA A 264 6.85 1.39 16.14
CA ALA A 264 7.54 0.78 15.02
C ALA A 264 6.67 -0.34 14.45
N TYR A 265 6.61 -0.43 13.12
CA TYR A 265 5.91 -1.49 12.41
C TYR A 265 6.67 -1.83 11.14
N SER A 266 6.72 -3.10 10.81
CA SER A 266 7.30 -3.57 9.56
C SER A 266 6.52 -4.76 9.00
N ARG A 267 6.48 -4.85 7.68
CA ARG A 267 5.92 -5.98 6.94
C ARG A 267 6.85 -6.30 5.77
N LEU A 268 7.18 -7.57 5.62
CA LEU A 268 7.96 -8.12 4.52
C LEU A 268 7.13 -9.19 3.83
N THR A 269 7.05 -9.14 2.50
CA THR A 269 6.43 -10.21 1.70
C THR A 269 7.38 -10.59 0.57
N TRP A 270 7.71 -11.86 0.50
CA TRP A 270 8.60 -12.42 -0.49
C TRP A 270 7.86 -13.39 -1.39
N TYR A 271 8.03 -13.23 -2.71
CA TYR A 271 7.46 -14.07 -3.74
C TYR A 271 8.56 -14.79 -4.49
N ARG A 272 8.43 -16.10 -4.65
CA ARG A 272 9.44 -16.93 -5.31
C ARG A 272 8.83 -18.07 -6.11
N PRO A 273 9.23 -18.25 -7.38
CA PRO A 273 8.98 -19.50 -8.09
C PRO A 273 9.71 -20.68 -7.42
N LEU A 274 9.01 -21.79 -7.21
CA LEU A 274 9.52 -23.01 -6.58
C LEU A 274 9.58 -24.14 -7.62
N GLY A 275 10.41 -23.99 -8.65
CA GLY A 275 10.48 -24.90 -9.81
C GLY A 275 9.56 -24.45 -10.95
N ALA A 276 9.14 -25.39 -11.81
CA ALA A 276 8.47 -25.07 -13.08
C ALA A 276 7.02 -24.58 -12.94
N SER A 277 6.29 -24.97 -11.89
CA SER A 277 4.84 -24.68 -11.78
C SER A 277 4.38 -24.33 -10.37
N TRP A 278 5.24 -24.29 -9.39
CA TRP A 278 4.93 -23.93 -8.02
C TRP A 278 5.42 -22.53 -7.68
N TYR A 279 4.70 -21.84 -6.86
CA TYR A 279 5.00 -20.48 -6.42
C TYR A 279 4.82 -20.39 -4.91
N GLY A 280 5.83 -19.86 -4.25
CA GLY A 280 5.83 -19.64 -2.81
C GLY A 280 5.64 -18.17 -2.50
N THR A 281 4.87 -17.89 -1.44
CA THR A 281 4.78 -16.57 -0.81
C THR A 281 5.08 -16.71 0.67
N ALA A 282 5.99 -15.92 1.18
CA ALA A 282 6.26 -15.82 2.61
C ALA A 282 6.04 -14.38 3.07
N ARG A 283 5.33 -14.19 4.17
CA ARG A 283 5.05 -12.89 4.76
C ARG A 283 5.36 -12.92 6.24
N ILE A 284 5.97 -11.86 6.74
CA ILE A 284 6.16 -11.60 8.16
C ILE A 284 5.76 -10.15 8.48
N GLU A 285 5.11 -9.96 9.61
CA GLU A 285 4.78 -8.66 10.16
C GLU A 285 5.23 -8.60 11.61
N ALA A 286 5.83 -7.50 12.00
CA ALA A 286 6.20 -7.23 13.38
C ALA A 286 5.87 -5.78 13.75
N GLY A 287 5.42 -5.56 14.97
CA GLY A 287 5.09 -4.24 15.45
C GLY A 287 5.33 -4.08 16.96
N GLN A 288 5.68 -2.87 17.37
CA GLN A 288 5.85 -2.51 18.78
C GLN A 288 5.38 -1.08 19.02
N VAL A 289 4.58 -0.90 20.07
CA VAL A 289 4.28 0.41 20.67
C VAL A 289 4.98 0.49 22.02
N PHE A 290 5.90 1.43 22.12
CA PHE A 290 6.61 1.75 23.37
C PHE A 290 5.84 2.83 24.10
N THR A 291 5.19 2.47 25.18
CA THR A 291 4.39 3.37 26.04
C THR A 291 4.30 2.82 27.45
N ARG A 292 4.00 3.67 28.41
CA ARG A 292 3.75 3.25 29.80
C ARG A 292 2.40 2.54 29.96
N SER A 293 1.38 2.99 29.22
CA SER A 293 0.02 2.46 29.27
C SER A 293 -0.60 2.38 27.87
N ALA A 294 -1.23 1.25 27.54
CA ALA A 294 -1.99 1.12 26.31
C ALA A 294 -3.30 1.93 26.32
N VAL A 295 -3.86 2.21 27.48
CA VAL A 295 -5.13 2.98 27.64
C VAL A 295 -5.05 4.36 26.99
N GLY A 296 -3.90 5.02 27.09
CA GLY A 296 -3.68 6.35 26.50
C GLY A 296 -3.54 6.35 24.97
N ILE A 297 -3.38 5.20 24.32
CA ILE A 297 -3.08 5.09 22.89
C ILE A 297 -4.36 4.86 22.09
N PRO A 298 -4.62 5.62 21.00
CA PRO A 298 -5.69 5.31 20.07
C PRO A 298 -5.66 3.87 19.57
N ASP A 299 -6.81 3.20 19.54
CA ASP A 299 -6.92 1.79 19.14
C ASP A 299 -6.37 1.51 17.75
N THR A 300 -6.43 2.49 16.85
CA THR A 300 -5.87 2.42 15.50
C THR A 300 -4.33 2.38 15.45
N LEU A 301 -3.66 2.79 16.51
CA LEU A 301 -2.20 2.71 16.65
C LEU A 301 -1.74 1.44 17.37
N LEU A 302 -2.64 0.74 18.06
CA LEU A 302 -2.41 -0.57 18.66
C LEU A 302 -2.58 -1.69 17.63
N PHE A 303 -2.18 -2.91 17.99
CA PHE A 303 -2.17 -4.05 17.09
C PHE A 303 -3.22 -5.09 17.46
N ARG A 304 -3.82 -5.68 16.42
CA ARG A 304 -4.64 -6.89 16.49
C ARG A 304 -4.33 -7.79 15.30
N ALA A 305 -4.49 -9.09 15.48
CA ALA A 305 -4.37 -10.07 14.41
C ALA A 305 -5.69 -10.82 14.18
N GLY A 306 -5.71 -11.71 13.18
CA GLY A 306 -6.87 -12.47 12.71
C GLY A 306 -7.55 -11.82 11.51
N GLY A 307 -8.10 -12.67 10.65
CA GLY A 307 -8.76 -12.28 9.38
C GLY A 307 -7.95 -12.62 8.14
N ASP A 308 -8.47 -12.20 6.98
CA ASP A 308 -8.01 -12.59 5.64
C ASP A 308 -6.53 -12.22 5.37
N ASP A 309 -6.09 -11.08 5.91
CA ASP A 309 -4.75 -10.52 5.66
C ASP A 309 -3.76 -10.75 6.82
N SER A 310 -4.12 -11.53 7.82
CA SER A 310 -3.31 -11.76 9.01
C SER A 310 -3.20 -13.26 9.31
N VAL A 311 -3.97 -13.79 10.23
CA VAL A 311 -4.02 -15.22 10.58
C VAL A 311 -5.39 -15.75 10.20
N ARG A 312 -5.47 -16.47 9.07
CA ARG A 312 -6.71 -17.12 8.59
C ARG A 312 -7.12 -18.26 9.52
N GLY A 313 -8.42 -18.58 9.57
CA GLY A 313 -9.01 -19.49 10.56
C GLY A 313 -9.53 -18.76 11.80
N TYR A 314 -9.16 -17.50 11.99
CA TYR A 314 -9.65 -16.61 13.06
C TYR A 314 -10.46 -15.46 12.49
N GLY A 315 -11.41 -14.96 13.28
CA GLY A 315 -12.20 -13.79 12.89
C GLY A 315 -11.35 -12.53 12.75
N TYR A 316 -11.87 -11.57 12.00
CA TYR A 316 -11.19 -10.28 11.81
C TYR A 316 -10.98 -9.57 13.15
N ARG A 317 -9.72 -9.23 13.48
CA ARG A 317 -9.31 -8.53 14.70
C ARG A 317 -9.68 -9.29 16.01
N THR A 318 -9.77 -10.62 15.98
CA THR A 318 -10.11 -11.43 17.17
C THR A 318 -8.89 -11.84 17.98
N LEU A 319 -7.69 -11.68 17.47
CA LEU A 319 -6.44 -12.04 18.15
C LEU A 319 -5.78 -10.79 18.74
N GLY A 320 -5.62 -10.79 20.08
CA GLY A 320 -5.06 -9.69 20.85
C GLY A 320 -5.26 -9.91 22.37
N PRO A 321 -4.79 -8.98 23.21
CA PRO A 321 -5.07 -8.99 24.64
C PRO A 321 -6.58 -8.97 24.90
N THR A 322 -7.01 -9.55 26.00
CA THR A 322 -8.42 -9.59 26.41
C THR A 322 -8.61 -8.87 27.72
N VAL A 323 -9.59 -7.96 27.78
CA VAL A 323 -10.03 -7.27 28.99
C VAL A 323 -11.53 -7.54 29.13
N ASP A 324 -11.95 -8.15 30.23
CA ASP A 324 -13.35 -8.51 30.50
C ASP A 324 -14.03 -9.27 29.34
N GLY A 325 -13.31 -10.22 28.75
CA GLY A 325 -13.79 -11.03 27.61
C GLY A 325 -13.80 -10.30 26.25
N VAL A 326 -13.39 -9.04 26.20
CA VAL A 326 -13.34 -8.23 24.97
C VAL A 326 -11.90 -8.15 24.46
N THR A 327 -11.69 -8.46 23.17
CA THR A 327 -10.36 -8.31 22.54
C THR A 327 -10.01 -6.84 22.38
N THR A 328 -8.91 -6.41 22.95
CA THR A 328 -8.37 -5.05 22.87
C THR A 328 -7.15 -5.00 21.95
N GLY A 329 -6.65 -3.81 21.62
CA GLY A 329 -5.41 -3.65 20.90
C GLY A 329 -4.20 -3.91 21.79
N GLY A 330 -3.23 -4.70 21.29
CA GLY A 330 -1.96 -4.99 21.96
C GLY A 330 -0.85 -4.04 21.55
N ARG A 331 0.18 -3.93 22.38
CA ARG A 331 1.37 -3.11 22.11
C ARG A 331 2.41 -3.84 21.24
N THR A 332 2.31 -5.16 21.12
CA THR A 332 3.21 -5.98 20.29
C THR A 332 2.41 -6.75 19.25
N LEU A 333 3.03 -6.99 18.11
CA LEU A 333 2.49 -7.81 17.01
C LEU A 333 3.60 -8.68 16.45
N LEU A 334 3.29 -9.95 16.22
CA LEU A 334 4.07 -10.80 15.35
C LEU A 334 3.13 -11.73 14.60
N THR A 335 3.14 -11.67 13.27
CA THR A 335 2.43 -12.59 12.41
C THR A 335 3.32 -13.07 11.29
N GLY A 336 3.11 -14.31 10.85
CA GLY A 336 3.79 -14.92 9.73
C GLY A 336 2.83 -15.76 8.89
N SER A 337 3.10 -15.84 7.60
CA SER A 337 2.33 -16.64 6.65
C SER A 337 3.27 -17.27 5.64
N ILE A 338 3.06 -18.55 5.35
CA ILE A 338 3.70 -19.24 4.24
C ILE A 338 2.58 -19.83 3.39
N GLU A 339 2.61 -19.54 2.11
CA GLU A 339 1.65 -20.05 1.12
C GLU A 339 2.40 -20.66 -0.05
N VAL A 340 1.96 -21.81 -0.52
CA VAL A 340 2.39 -22.42 -1.77
C VAL A 340 1.19 -22.54 -2.69
N ALA A 341 1.38 -22.17 -3.95
CA ALA A 341 0.30 -22.17 -4.95
C ALA A 341 0.79 -22.68 -6.30
N ARG A 342 -0.13 -23.21 -7.11
CA ARG A 342 0.14 -23.59 -8.50
C ARG A 342 -1.11 -23.52 -9.35
N PRO A 343 -0.98 -23.33 -10.70
CA PRO A 343 -2.10 -23.48 -11.62
C PRO A 343 -2.74 -24.87 -11.50
N ILE A 344 -4.07 -24.92 -11.56
CA ILE A 344 -4.84 -26.18 -11.50
C ILE A 344 -4.52 -27.03 -12.73
N SER A 345 -4.45 -26.39 -13.90
CA SER A 345 -4.16 -27.05 -15.17
C SER A 345 -3.47 -26.07 -16.13
N PRO A 346 -2.59 -26.55 -17.02
CA PRO A 346 -2.04 -25.74 -18.10
C PRO A 346 -3.12 -25.16 -19.03
N ALA A 347 -4.26 -25.83 -19.18
CA ALA A 347 -5.39 -25.34 -19.97
C ALA A 347 -6.12 -24.17 -19.35
N TYR A 348 -6.03 -23.99 -18.02
CA TYR A 348 -6.69 -22.94 -17.27
C TYR A 348 -5.69 -22.20 -16.36
N PRO A 349 -4.73 -21.45 -16.92
CA PRO A 349 -3.63 -20.84 -16.17
C PRO A 349 -4.08 -19.73 -15.21
N ALA A 350 -5.31 -19.24 -15.36
CA ALA A 350 -5.88 -18.22 -14.47
C ALA A 350 -6.37 -18.78 -13.14
N TYR A 351 -6.61 -20.10 -13.03
CA TYR A 351 -7.13 -20.74 -11.82
C TYR A 351 -6.02 -21.51 -11.12
N TRP A 352 -5.84 -21.23 -9.83
CA TRP A 352 -4.79 -21.80 -9.00
C TRP A 352 -5.39 -22.38 -7.73
N TRP A 353 -4.82 -23.45 -7.23
CA TRP A 353 -5.02 -23.87 -5.85
C TRP A 353 -3.84 -23.42 -4.99
N ALA A 354 -4.09 -23.22 -3.70
CA ALA A 354 -3.08 -22.84 -2.73
C ALA A 354 -3.26 -23.64 -1.45
N ALA A 355 -2.15 -23.85 -0.73
CA ALA A 355 -2.15 -24.32 0.64
C ALA A 355 -1.31 -23.35 1.47
N PHE A 356 -1.70 -23.13 2.74
CA PHE A 356 -1.04 -22.15 3.57
C PHE A 356 -1.03 -22.52 5.05
N VAL A 357 -0.09 -21.92 5.74
CA VAL A 357 0.00 -21.92 7.20
C VAL A 357 0.25 -20.49 7.65
N ASP A 358 -0.57 -20.00 8.57
CA ASP A 358 -0.46 -18.70 9.20
C ASP A 358 -0.24 -18.89 10.70
N ALA A 359 0.61 -18.07 11.29
CA ALA A 359 0.85 -18.06 12.72
C ALA A 359 1.01 -16.63 13.24
N GLY A 360 0.50 -16.33 14.42
CA GLY A 360 0.74 -15.04 15.03
C GLY A 360 -0.32 -14.59 16.01
N ASN A 361 -0.03 -13.48 16.67
CA ASN A 361 -0.94 -12.82 17.62
C ASN A 361 -0.49 -11.39 17.89
N ALA A 362 -1.31 -10.63 18.60
CA ALA A 362 -0.93 -9.40 19.27
C ALA A 362 -1.01 -9.58 20.79
N ALA A 363 -0.17 -8.88 21.52
CA ALA A 363 -0.12 -8.94 22.98
C ALA A 363 0.36 -7.59 23.56
N ASP A 364 0.30 -7.41 24.88
CA ASP A 364 0.85 -6.23 25.53
C ASP A 364 2.37 -6.32 25.74
N ARG A 365 2.91 -7.51 25.89
CA ARG A 365 4.34 -7.77 26.03
C ARG A 365 4.76 -8.97 25.18
N TRP A 366 5.97 -8.99 24.72
CA TRP A 366 6.53 -10.10 23.92
C TRP A 366 6.45 -11.45 24.64
N VAL A 367 6.60 -11.45 25.95
CA VAL A 367 6.51 -12.69 26.78
C VAL A 367 5.08 -13.25 26.82
N ASP A 368 4.07 -12.43 26.61
CA ASP A 368 2.66 -12.82 26.61
C ASP A 368 2.17 -13.22 25.21
N LEU A 369 3.00 -13.01 24.17
CA LEU A 369 2.63 -13.31 22.80
C LEU A 369 2.62 -14.82 22.55
N LYS A 370 1.42 -15.40 22.51
CA LYS A 370 1.18 -16.82 22.19
C LYS A 370 0.64 -16.91 20.77
N PRO A 371 1.44 -17.36 19.78
CA PRO A 371 1.00 -17.43 18.40
C PRO A 371 -0.23 -18.35 18.25
N ALA A 372 -1.27 -17.84 17.62
CA ALA A 372 -2.41 -18.61 17.15
C ALA A 372 -2.02 -19.21 15.78
N LEU A 373 -2.35 -20.47 15.56
CA LEU A 373 -2.03 -21.21 14.33
C LEU A 373 -3.27 -21.43 13.50
N GLY A 374 -3.22 -21.03 12.22
CA GLY A 374 -4.24 -21.29 11.23
C GLY A 374 -3.65 -21.92 9.99
N TYR A 375 -4.34 -22.89 9.40
CA TYR A 375 -3.89 -23.54 8.17
C TYR A 375 -5.07 -23.92 7.31
N GLY A 376 -4.83 -24.04 6.02
CA GLY A 376 -5.91 -24.32 5.11
C GLY A 376 -5.50 -24.44 3.65
N VAL A 377 -6.53 -24.52 2.83
CA VAL A 377 -6.40 -24.58 1.37
C VAL A 377 -7.30 -23.53 0.73
N GLY A 378 -6.98 -23.13 -0.48
CA GLY A 378 -7.78 -22.11 -1.16
C GLY A 378 -7.65 -22.15 -2.68
N LEU A 379 -8.54 -21.41 -3.29
CA LEU A 379 -8.57 -21.16 -4.73
C LEU A 379 -8.18 -19.70 -5.00
N ARG A 380 -7.44 -19.50 -6.08
CA ARG A 380 -7.01 -18.21 -6.58
C ARG A 380 -7.47 -18.08 -8.02
N TRP A 381 -8.22 -17.06 -8.31
CA TRP A 381 -8.55 -16.71 -9.69
C TRP A 381 -7.83 -15.41 -10.07
N ARG A 382 -6.92 -15.51 -11.01
CA ARG A 382 -6.15 -14.40 -11.57
C ARG A 382 -6.99 -13.75 -12.68
N SER A 383 -7.99 -12.97 -12.28
CA SER A 383 -8.89 -12.32 -13.24
C SER A 383 -8.26 -11.05 -13.83
N PRO A 384 -8.70 -10.61 -15.02
CA PRO A 384 -8.26 -9.34 -15.61
C PRO A 384 -8.55 -8.11 -14.76
N VAL A 385 -9.56 -8.20 -13.87
CA VAL A 385 -9.98 -7.10 -12.98
C VAL A 385 -9.37 -7.19 -11.57
N GLY A 386 -8.50 -8.18 -11.33
CA GLY A 386 -7.81 -8.37 -10.05
C GLY A 386 -7.93 -9.79 -9.50
N PRO A 387 -7.11 -10.14 -8.49
CA PRO A 387 -7.11 -11.47 -7.89
C PRO A 387 -8.33 -11.68 -7.01
N LEU A 388 -9.00 -12.81 -7.19
CA LEU A 388 -10.02 -13.32 -6.28
C LEU A 388 -9.42 -14.51 -5.51
N ARG A 389 -9.60 -14.50 -4.18
CA ARG A 389 -9.12 -15.56 -3.28
C ARG A 389 -10.28 -16.08 -2.45
N VAL A 390 -10.39 -17.40 -2.39
CA VAL A 390 -11.34 -18.10 -1.52
C VAL A 390 -10.55 -19.13 -0.73
N ASP A 391 -10.50 -18.98 0.58
CA ASP A 391 -9.76 -19.85 1.48
C ASP A 391 -10.68 -20.55 2.46
N LEU A 392 -10.45 -21.83 2.68
CA LEU A 392 -11.02 -22.62 3.77
C LEU A 392 -9.91 -22.83 4.80
N ALA A 393 -10.04 -22.22 5.95
CA ALA A 393 -9.01 -22.18 6.98
C ALA A 393 -9.50 -22.75 8.30
N TYR A 394 -8.70 -23.59 8.93
CA TYR A 394 -8.93 -24.12 10.28
C TYR A 394 -8.11 -23.33 11.30
N GLY A 395 -8.77 -22.82 12.32
CA GLY A 395 -8.14 -22.17 13.47
C GLY A 395 -7.89 -23.19 14.58
N GLN A 396 -6.61 -23.49 14.86
CA GLN A 396 -6.27 -24.56 15.80
C GLN A 396 -6.77 -24.28 17.22
N GLN A 397 -6.71 -23.06 17.71
CA GLN A 397 -7.15 -22.73 19.08
C GLN A 397 -8.66 -22.63 19.24
N THR A 398 -9.38 -22.29 18.16
CA THR A 398 -10.83 -22.17 18.16
C THR A 398 -11.53 -23.45 17.74
N HIS A 399 -10.77 -24.44 17.27
CA HIS A 399 -11.29 -25.70 16.70
C HIS A 399 -12.41 -25.47 15.67
N SER A 400 -12.29 -24.42 14.87
CA SER A 400 -13.33 -24.00 13.94
C SER A 400 -12.78 -23.77 12.53
N VAL A 401 -13.61 -24.09 11.54
CA VAL A 401 -13.33 -23.81 10.13
C VAL A 401 -13.98 -22.49 9.75
N ARG A 402 -13.26 -21.67 9.00
CA ARG A 402 -13.77 -20.40 8.46
C ARG A 402 -13.49 -20.29 6.97
N VAL A 403 -14.42 -19.70 6.26
CA VAL A 403 -14.24 -19.30 4.87
C VAL A 403 -13.77 -17.85 4.86
N HIS A 404 -12.68 -17.61 4.14
CA HIS A 404 -12.14 -16.28 3.88
C HIS A 404 -12.30 -15.96 2.41
N LEU A 405 -12.89 -14.82 2.09
CA LEU A 405 -13.09 -14.34 0.73
C LEU A 405 -12.49 -12.95 0.58
N SER A 406 -11.59 -12.82 -0.36
CA SER A 406 -10.96 -11.54 -0.70
C SER A 406 -11.04 -11.32 -2.19
N VAL A 407 -11.64 -10.21 -2.59
CA VAL A 407 -11.64 -9.71 -3.97
C VAL A 407 -10.73 -8.50 -3.99
N GLY A 408 -9.55 -8.65 -4.55
CA GLY A 408 -8.61 -7.54 -4.75
C GLY A 408 -8.91 -6.87 -6.07
N ILE A 409 -9.86 -5.94 -6.10
CA ILE A 409 -9.96 -4.99 -7.19
C ILE A 409 -9.22 -3.74 -6.70
N ALA A 410 -7.96 -3.61 -7.09
CA ALA A 410 -7.25 -2.35 -7.00
C ALA A 410 -7.64 -1.55 -8.25
N PHE A 411 -8.51 -0.56 -8.10
CA PHE A 411 -8.77 0.47 -9.09
C PHE A 411 -7.82 1.63 -8.89
#